data_e575eb07be62275a74fa034427f56fef
#
_entry.id   e575eb07be62275a74fa034427f56fef
#
_cell.length_a   1.000
_cell.length_b   1.000
_cell.length_c   1.000
_cell.angle_alpha   90.00
_cell.angle_beta   90.00
_cell.angle_gamma   90.00
#
_symmetry.space_group_name_H-M   'P 1'
#
loop_
_entity.id
_entity.type
_entity.pdbx_description
1 polymer ?
#
loop_
_entity_poly.entity_id
_entity_poly.type
_entity_poly.pdbx_seq_one_letter_code
_entity_poly.pdbx_strand_id
1 'polypeptide(L)'
;LALAAYLVPLLVHYRMWVWLVIVGLATSAMFLLYSTKRFVPGKYLFPGTFFLSVFLIIPIVLTIQMSFTNYGDSNRGTRTKDEAIAAIISNSVKQQPNSPTYNLSVGTTGNVTDGPFTLFLVDPSTHEVFTAAAGSTLQPADLAKVTVDRDKVTAAEGYTLLNPKQVNTASTTINALDIAIDDTHFLQLRGFNQAIVVAASMVYDKNSDTFTDTTTGMTYSVQKVGDSDFYVGQDGKPLDQSWQQNIGFANYIRLFTDSTLLSHFGQAFVWTISFAFGSVLLTFIVGFFLALTLNDDRIIGRRLYRSFLLLPYAIPGFISLLVWANFYDQQNGLINNLLGTNINWLGDPTWAKVAVLLTNLWMGFPYMFIVCTGALQSIPSDVKEAAKVDGATGLQTTLRITAPLLLVAVAPLLVSSFAFNFNNFNAIELLTGGGPFAHGGDIRGGTDILISMIYRTAFRGQSEYGFASAVSVVLFIITGILAAIQFRATRALEDIN
;
A
#
# COMPACT_ATOMS: atom_id res chain seq x y z
N LEU A 1 -22.78 20.84 -1.86
CA LEU A 1 -23.95 20.50 -2.70
C LEU A 1 -23.51 20.06 -4.11
N ALA A 2 -22.70 20.84 -4.84
CA ALA A 2 -22.27 20.48 -6.20
C ALA A 2 -21.55 19.11 -6.25
N LEU A 3 -20.64 18.83 -5.31
CA LEU A 3 -19.96 17.54 -5.21
C LEU A 3 -20.96 16.40 -4.93
N ALA A 4 -21.93 16.62 -4.04
CA ALA A 4 -22.96 15.62 -3.77
C ALA A 4 -23.83 15.37 -4.99
N ALA A 5 -24.24 16.42 -5.71
CA ALA A 5 -25.02 16.31 -6.93
C ALA A 5 -24.28 15.53 -8.03
N TYR A 6 -22.95 15.61 -8.08
CA TYR A 6 -22.12 14.80 -8.97
C TYR A 6 -21.95 13.34 -8.52
N LEU A 7 -21.73 13.12 -7.22
CA LEU A 7 -21.46 11.77 -6.69
C LEU A 7 -22.73 10.90 -6.60
N VAL A 8 -23.90 11.48 -6.27
CA VAL A 8 -25.13 10.71 -6.07
C VAL A 8 -25.51 9.88 -7.29
N PRO A 9 -25.57 10.40 -8.53
CA PRO A 9 -25.88 9.59 -9.71
C PRO A 9 -24.90 8.44 -9.93
N LEU A 10 -23.59 8.66 -9.72
CA LEU A 10 -22.54 7.64 -9.83
C LEU A 10 -22.74 6.53 -8.79
N LEU A 11 -22.97 6.89 -7.53
CA LEU A 11 -23.17 5.92 -6.45
C LEU A 11 -24.44 5.09 -6.65
N VAL A 12 -25.51 5.68 -7.20
CA VAL A 12 -26.72 4.95 -7.59
C VAL A 12 -26.47 4.01 -8.75
N HIS A 13 -25.77 4.48 -9.79
CA HIS A 13 -25.44 3.67 -10.97
C HIS A 13 -24.62 2.42 -10.58
N TYR A 14 -23.60 2.59 -9.72
CA TYR A 14 -22.75 1.49 -9.24
C TYR A 14 -23.35 0.73 -8.04
N ARG A 15 -24.60 1.01 -7.65
CA ARG A 15 -25.29 0.39 -6.50
C ARG A 15 -24.54 0.46 -5.17
N MET A 16 -23.77 1.52 -4.97
CA MET A 16 -22.95 1.72 -3.76
C MET A 16 -23.78 2.37 -2.63
N TRP A 17 -24.80 1.67 -2.14
CA TRP A 17 -25.82 2.18 -1.22
C TRP A 17 -25.23 2.73 0.10
N VAL A 18 -24.22 2.05 0.66
CA VAL A 18 -23.56 2.50 1.90
C VAL A 18 -22.92 3.87 1.72
N TRP A 19 -22.19 4.05 0.62
CA TRP A 19 -21.56 5.34 0.30
C TRP A 19 -22.59 6.43 -0.01
N LEU A 20 -23.70 6.06 -0.63
CA LEU A 20 -24.82 6.98 -0.88
C LEU A 20 -25.39 7.52 0.43
N VAL A 21 -25.61 6.65 1.44
CA VAL A 21 -26.08 7.04 2.77
C VAL A 21 -25.05 7.95 3.45
N ILE A 22 -23.77 7.62 3.42
CA ILE A 22 -22.69 8.43 4.01
C ILE A 22 -22.65 9.83 3.38
N VAL A 23 -22.65 9.94 2.05
CA VAL A 23 -22.66 11.21 1.33
C VAL A 23 -23.94 12.00 1.64
N GLY A 24 -25.08 11.33 1.69
CA GLY A 24 -26.37 11.95 2.04
C GLY A 24 -26.36 12.53 3.46
N LEU A 25 -25.92 11.75 4.45
CA LEU A 25 -25.84 12.19 5.85
C LEU A 25 -24.83 13.33 6.02
N ALA A 26 -23.65 13.23 5.42
CA ALA A 26 -22.62 14.28 5.49
C ALA A 26 -23.10 15.59 4.85
N THR A 27 -23.76 15.50 3.69
CA THR A 27 -24.32 16.67 2.98
C THR A 27 -25.45 17.31 3.77
N SER A 28 -26.34 16.50 4.34
CA SER A 28 -27.47 16.99 5.17
C SER A 28 -26.97 17.65 6.46
N ALA A 29 -26.00 17.01 7.13
CA ALA A 29 -25.39 17.56 8.35
C ALA A 29 -24.71 18.92 8.05
N MET A 30 -23.93 18.99 6.96
CA MET A 30 -23.30 20.21 6.52
C MET A 30 -24.32 21.30 6.20
N PHE A 31 -25.39 20.98 5.45
CA PHE A 31 -26.43 21.92 5.11
C PHE A 31 -27.14 22.46 6.36
N LEU A 32 -27.57 21.57 7.27
CA LEU A 32 -28.23 21.97 8.52
C LEU A 32 -27.33 22.84 9.40
N LEU A 33 -26.04 22.46 9.52
CA LEU A 33 -25.08 23.16 10.35
C LEU A 33 -24.80 24.58 9.84
N TYR A 34 -24.61 24.76 8.52
CA TYR A 34 -24.24 26.05 7.93
C TYR A 34 -25.44 26.96 7.62
N SER A 35 -26.64 26.40 7.45
CA SER A 35 -27.87 27.20 7.23
C SER A 35 -28.41 27.82 8.52
N THR A 36 -28.07 27.31 9.71
CA THR A 36 -28.51 27.86 11.00
C THR A 36 -27.55 28.91 11.52
N LYS A 37 -28.02 29.92 12.21
CA LYS A 37 -27.19 30.89 12.95
C LYS A 37 -26.76 30.37 14.34
N ARG A 38 -27.31 29.24 14.78
CA ARG A 38 -27.03 28.60 16.06
C ARG A 38 -25.80 27.66 15.95
N PHE A 39 -25.19 27.35 17.05
CA PHE A 39 -24.07 26.39 17.16
C PHE A 39 -22.83 26.78 16.32
N VAL A 40 -22.37 28.01 16.49
CA VAL A 40 -21.16 28.53 15.81
C VAL A 40 -19.93 27.66 15.97
N PRO A 41 -19.60 27.11 17.17
CA PRO A 41 -18.45 26.21 17.32
C PRO A 41 -18.47 24.98 16.39
N GLY A 42 -19.66 24.41 16.16
CA GLY A 42 -19.82 23.26 15.27
C GLY A 42 -19.44 23.56 13.82
N LYS A 43 -19.64 24.78 13.34
CA LYS A 43 -19.26 25.18 11.97
C LYS A 43 -17.76 25.15 11.75
N TYR A 44 -16.98 25.52 12.76
CA TYR A 44 -15.52 25.47 12.70
C TYR A 44 -14.98 24.06 12.93
N LEU A 45 -15.64 23.26 13.76
CA LEU A 45 -15.25 21.88 14.04
C LEU A 45 -15.61 20.91 12.90
N PHE A 46 -16.68 21.16 12.17
CA PHE A 46 -17.21 20.23 11.16
C PHE A 46 -16.19 19.86 10.07
N PRO A 47 -15.45 20.77 9.43
CA PRO A 47 -14.46 20.37 8.42
C PRO A 47 -13.40 19.44 9.00
N GLY A 48 -12.86 19.77 10.18
CA GLY A 48 -11.85 18.95 10.87
C GLY A 48 -12.38 17.57 11.22
N THR A 49 -13.56 17.48 11.83
CA THR A 49 -14.19 16.20 12.20
C THR A 49 -14.59 15.39 10.97
N PHE A 50 -15.03 16.03 9.89
CA PHE A 50 -15.34 15.35 8.64
C PHE A 50 -14.08 14.71 8.03
N PHE A 51 -13.01 15.47 7.88
CA PHE A 51 -11.75 14.94 7.35
C PHE A 51 -11.16 13.87 8.25
N LEU A 52 -11.19 14.05 9.56
CA LEU A 52 -10.77 13.04 10.53
C LEU A 52 -11.58 11.74 10.36
N SER A 53 -12.90 11.84 10.21
CA SER A 53 -13.76 10.67 10.02
C SER A 53 -13.44 9.95 8.70
N VAL A 54 -13.33 10.69 7.59
CA VAL A 54 -13.13 10.12 6.25
C VAL A 54 -11.73 9.53 6.09
N PHE A 55 -10.70 10.24 6.55
CA PHE A 55 -9.31 9.85 6.29
C PHE A 55 -8.64 9.06 7.42
N LEU A 56 -9.22 9.05 8.61
CA LEU A 56 -8.68 8.31 9.74
C LEU A 56 -9.63 7.20 10.20
N ILE A 57 -10.88 7.52 10.56
CA ILE A 57 -11.78 6.54 11.18
C ILE A 57 -12.22 5.48 10.16
N ILE A 58 -12.64 5.87 8.94
CA ILE A 58 -13.09 4.91 7.92
C ILE A 58 -11.99 3.90 7.57
N PRO A 59 -10.73 4.28 7.26
CA PRO A 59 -9.67 3.32 7.01
C PRO A 59 -9.42 2.38 8.19
N ILE A 60 -9.49 2.86 9.44
CA ILE A 60 -9.34 2.00 10.63
C ILE A 60 -10.47 0.96 10.67
N VAL A 61 -11.73 1.37 10.49
CA VAL A 61 -12.88 0.46 10.49
C VAL A 61 -12.77 -0.57 9.38
N LEU A 62 -12.37 -0.15 8.17
CA LEU A 62 -12.14 -1.07 7.04
C LEU A 62 -11.00 -2.05 7.32
N THR A 63 -9.91 -1.61 7.94
CA THR A 63 -8.80 -2.49 8.34
C THR A 63 -9.27 -3.51 9.36
N ILE A 64 -10.06 -3.09 10.37
CA ILE A 64 -10.66 -4.02 11.34
C ILE A 64 -11.59 -5.01 10.63
N GLN A 65 -12.44 -4.56 9.71
CA GLN A 65 -13.32 -5.45 8.96
C GLN A 65 -12.52 -6.46 8.12
N MET A 66 -11.50 -6.01 7.38
CA MET A 66 -10.64 -6.87 6.57
C MET A 66 -9.90 -7.92 7.40
N SER A 67 -9.54 -7.60 8.65
CA SER A 67 -8.81 -8.51 9.53
C SER A 67 -9.57 -9.80 9.85
N PHE A 68 -10.89 -9.83 9.68
CA PHE A 68 -11.75 -11.00 9.85
C PHE A 68 -12.00 -11.76 8.55
N THR A 69 -11.31 -11.42 7.47
CA THR A 69 -11.51 -12.02 6.14
C THR A 69 -10.25 -12.69 5.62
N ASN A 70 -10.44 -13.57 4.62
CA ASN A 70 -9.35 -14.17 3.84
C ASN A 70 -8.84 -13.26 2.71
N TYR A 71 -9.10 -11.94 2.76
CA TYR A 71 -8.79 -11.03 1.67
C TYR A 71 -7.31 -11.10 1.26
N GLY A 72 -7.08 -11.37 -0.03
CA GLY A 72 -5.74 -11.58 -0.60
C GLY A 72 -5.75 -11.59 -2.13
N ASP A 73 -4.64 -11.98 -2.73
CA ASP A 73 -4.52 -12.01 -4.20
C ASP A 73 -5.50 -12.98 -4.86
N SER A 74 -5.79 -14.12 -4.22
CA SER A 74 -6.72 -15.12 -4.74
C SER A 74 -8.16 -14.62 -4.87
N ASN A 75 -8.53 -13.53 -4.17
CA ASN A 75 -9.90 -13.01 -4.17
C ASN A 75 -9.98 -11.48 -4.27
N ARG A 76 -8.92 -10.85 -4.78
CA ARG A 76 -8.82 -9.39 -4.87
C ARG A 76 -9.93 -8.73 -5.69
N GLY A 77 -10.40 -9.39 -6.73
CA GLY A 77 -11.48 -8.91 -7.62
C GLY A 77 -12.84 -9.57 -7.39
N THR A 78 -12.93 -10.55 -6.50
CA THR A 78 -14.09 -11.42 -6.34
C THR A 78 -14.59 -11.41 -4.91
N ARG A 79 -15.66 -10.65 -4.67
CA ARG A 79 -16.29 -10.54 -3.34
C ARG A 79 -17.23 -11.69 -3.05
N THR A 80 -17.88 -12.22 -4.09
CA THR A 80 -18.87 -13.29 -4.00
C THR A 80 -18.39 -14.53 -4.72
N LYS A 81 -19.00 -15.68 -4.39
CA LYS A 81 -18.72 -16.95 -5.05
C LYS A 81 -19.07 -16.89 -6.54
N ASP A 82 -20.17 -16.22 -6.91
CA ASP A 82 -20.58 -16.07 -8.31
C ASP A 82 -19.58 -15.26 -9.11
N GLU A 83 -19.01 -14.20 -8.52
CA GLU A 83 -17.92 -13.42 -9.14
C GLU A 83 -16.66 -14.29 -9.34
N ALA A 84 -16.36 -15.16 -8.37
CA ALA A 84 -15.22 -16.09 -8.50
C ALA A 84 -15.46 -17.12 -9.61
N ILE A 85 -16.68 -17.66 -9.70
CA ILE A 85 -17.07 -18.58 -10.78
C ILE A 85 -16.89 -17.90 -12.14
N ALA A 86 -17.42 -16.69 -12.30
CA ALA A 86 -17.26 -15.92 -13.53
C ALA A 86 -15.79 -15.63 -13.86
N ALA A 87 -14.98 -15.30 -12.86
CA ALA A 87 -13.55 -15.05 -13.02
C ALA A 87 -12.78 -16.33 -13.41
N ILE A 88 -13.09 -17.47 -12.79
CA ILE A 88 -12.46 -18.76 -13.13
C ILE A 88 -12.76 -19.12 -14.60
N ILE A 89 -14.01 -18.98 -15.04
CA ILE A 89 -14.40 -19.23 -16.43
C ILE A 89 -13.64 -18.27 -17.35
N SER A 90 -13.67 -16.98 -17.09
CA SER A 90 -13.01 -15.96 -17.91
C SER A 90 -11.49 -16.17 -18.00
N ASN A 91 -10.85 -16.51 -16.89
CA ASN A 91 -9.40 -16.75 -16.84
C ASN A 91 -9.01 -18.08 -17.53
N SER A 92 -9.94 -18.99 -17.68
CA SER A 92 -9.72 -20.28 -18.35
C SER A 92 -9.82 -20.21 -19.87
N VAL A 93 -10.18 -19.05 -20.43
CA VAL A 93 -10.35 -18.88 -21.88
C VAL A 93 -9.02 -19.02 -22.57
N LYS A 94 -8.92 -19.97 -23.50
CA LYS A 94 -7.71 -20.27 -24.28
C LYS A 94 -8.05 -20.38 -25.75
N GLN A 95 -7.05 -20.05 -26.59
CA GLN A 95 -7.15 -20.32 -28.03
C GLN A 95 -7.34 -21.83 -28.25
N GLN A 96 -8.28 -22.19 -29.07
CA GLN A 96 -8.54 -23.59 -29.41
C GLN A 96 -7.45 -24.12 -30.35
N PRO A 97 -6.92 -25.32 -30.08
CA PRO A 97 -5.99 -25.98 -30.98
C PRO A 97 -6.62 -26.15 -32.37
N ASN A 98 -5.86 -25.88 -33.43
CA ASN A 98 -6.28 -26.00 -34.82
C ASN A 98 -7.43 -25.08 -35.26
N SER A 99 -7.80 -24.08 -34.47
CA SER A 99 -8.77 -23.07 -34.90
C SER A 99 -8.11 -22.02 -35.81
N PRO A 100 -8.84 -21.46 -36.77
CA PRO A 100 -8.31 -20.44 -37.66
C PRO A 100 -7.93 -19.17 -36.88
N THR A 101 -6.88 -18.51 -37.33
CA THR A 101 -6.59 -17.14 -36.95
C THR A 101 -7.06 -16.24 -38.07
N TYR A 102 -8.12 -15.50 -37.81
CA TYR A 102 -8.70 -14.59 -38.82
C TYR A 102 -7.92 -13.30 -38.92
N ASN A 103 -7.77 -12.82 -40.17
CA ASN A 103 -7.37 -11.44 -40.38
C ASN A 103 -8.55 -10.50 -40.15
N LEU A 104 -8.38 -9.50 -39.30
CA LEU A 104 -9.43 -8.63 -38.82
C LEU A 104 -9.36 -7.25 -39.48
N SER A 105 -10.51 -6.76 -39.92
CA SER A 105 -10.79 -5.36 -40.19
C SER A 105 -12.02 -4.93 -39.39
N VAL A 106 -11.98 -3.77 -38.75
CA VAL A 106 -13.09 -3.23 -37.96
C VAL A 106 -13.74 -2.10 -38.73
N GLY A 107 -15.06 -2.17 -38.90
CA GLY A 107 -15.85 -1.13 -39.54
C GLY A 107 -16.88 -0.54 -38.59
N THR A 108 -17.29 0.68 -38.83
CA THR A 108 -18.40 1.33 -38.15
C THR A 108 -19.33 2.04 -39.12
N THR A 109 -20.62 2.06 -38.80
CA THR A 109 -21.64 2.89 -39.47
C THR A 109 -21.85 4.21 -38.77
N GLY A 110 -21.19 4.42 -37.61
CA GLY A 110 -21.33 5.61 -36.76
C GLY A 110 -19.99 6.28 -36.46
N ASN A 111 -19.80 6.64 -35.19
CA ASN A 111 -18.57 7.28 -34.75
C ASN A 111 -17.43 6.26 -34.63
N VAL A 112 -16.23 6.66 -35.06
CA VAL A 112 -15.00 5.82 -34.98
C VAL A 112 -14.55 5.51 -33.54
N THR A 113 -15.05 6.25 -32.53
CA THR A 113 -14.69 6.07 -31.12
C THR A 113 -15.69 5.15 -30.38
N ASP A 114 -16.97 5.31 -30.65
CA ASP A 114 -18.04 4.70 -29.83
C ASP A 114 -18.86 3.64 -30.61
N GLY A 115 -18.68 3.52 -31.91
CA GLY A 115 -19.35 2.54 -32.76
C GLY A 115 -20.75 2.98 -33.25
N PRO A 116 -21.66 2.05 -33.58
CA PRO A 116 -21.52 0.58 -33.46
C PRO A 116 -20.46 -0.02 -34.35
N PHE A 117 -19.77 -1.07 -33.84
CA PHE A 117 -18.68 -1.73 -34.56
C PHE A 117 -19.16 -3.05 -35.18
N THR A 118 -18.67 -3.34 -36.40
CA THR A 118 -18.79 -4.62 -37.09
C THR A 118 -17.39 -5.15 -37.39
N LEU A 119 -17.14 -6.39 -37.08
CA LEU A 119 -15.90 -7.07 -37.39
C LEU A 119 -16.03 -7.76 -38.75
N PHE A 120 -15.05 -7.55 -39.61
CA PHE A 120 -14.88 -8.26 -40.86
C PHE A 120 -13.65 -9.17 -40.72
N LEU A 121 -13.86 -10.46 -40.90
CA LEU A 121 -12.90 -11.52 -40.63
C LEU A 121 -12.63 -12.31 -41.90
N VAL A 122 -11.36 -12.50 -42.22
CA VAL A 122 -10.95 -13.31 -43.40
C VAL A 122 -10.13 -14.48 -42.84
N ASP A 123 -10.54 -15.70 -43.20
CA ASP A 123 -9.74 -16.88 -42.95
C ASP A 123 -8.62 -16.98 -44.01
N PRO A 124 -7.34 -16.86 -43.61
CA PRO A 124 -6.24 -16.86 -44.56
C PRO A 124 -6.02 -18.25 -45.21
N SER A 125 -6.59 -19.31 -44.68
CA SER A 125 -6.46 -20.68 -45.23
C SER A 125 -7.54 -21.03 -46.25
N THR A 126 -8.78 -20.57 -46.03
CA THR A 126 -9.93 -20.86 -46.89
C THR A 126 -10.30 -19.66 -47.79
N HIS A 127 -9.80 -18.46 -47.48
CA HIS A 127 -10.18 -17.18 -48.07
C HIS A 127 -11.66 -16.80 -47.89
N GLU A 128 -12.35 -17.48 -46.99
CA GLU A 128 -13.73 -17.15 -46.60
C GLU A 128 -13.78 -15.86 -45.79
N VAL A 129 -14.83 -15.09 -46.05
CA VAL A 129 -15.05 -13.80 -45.35
C VAL A 129 -16.28 -13.88 -44.49
N PHE A 130 -16.12 -13.48 -43.25
CA PHE A 130 -17.20 -13.46 -42.26
C PHE A 130 -17.43 -12.06 -41.70
N THR A 131 -18.62 -11.81 -41.21
CA THR A 131 -18.99 -10.60 -40.47
C THR A 131 -19.58 -10.93 -39.13
N ALA A 132 -19.32 -10.08 -38.16
CA ALA A 132 -19.91 -10.18 -36.84
C ALA A 132 -20.11 -8.80 -36.21
N ALA A 133 -21.24 -8.60 -35.56
CA ALA A 133 -21.56 -7.39 -34.80
C ALA A 133 -21.83 -7.76 -33.34
N ALA A 134 -21.90 -6.77 -32.46
CA ALA A 134 -22.18 -6.98 -31.03
C ALA A 134 -23.42 -7.86 -30.81
N GLY A 135 -23.25 -8.94 -30.03
CA GLY A 135 -24.33 -9.87 -29.70
C GLY A 135 -24.83 -10.72 -30.89
N SER A 136 -24.09 -10.76 -31.99
CA SER A 136 -24.42 -11.66 -33.12
C SER A 136 -23.45 -12.83 -33.20
N THR A 137 -23.90 -13.88 -33.85
CA THR A 137 -23.02 -15.01 -34.25
C THR A 137 -22.22 -14.64 -35.51
N LEU A 138 -21.13 -15.36 -35.72
CA LEU A 138 -20.32 -15.25 -36.94
C LEU A 138 -21.15 -15.65 -38.17
N GLN A 139 -21.24 -14.76 -39.16
CA GLN A 139 -22.03 -15.00 -40.39
C GLN A 139 -21.15 -14.81 -41.63
N PRO A 140 -21.34 -15.56 -42.72
CA PRO A 140 -20.69 -15.31 -43.98
C PRO A 140 -20.99 -13.89 -44.48
N ALA A 141 -19.97 -13.20 -44.98
CA ALA A 141 -20.12 -11.86 -45.54
C ALA A 141 -20.71 -11.89 -46.95
N ASP A 142 -21.52 -10.88 -47.28
CA ASP A 142 -21.94 -10.64 -48.68
C ASP A 142 -20.78 -10.12 -49.50
N LEU A 143 -20.14 -10.98 -50.27
CA LEU A 143 -18.96 -10.67 -51.08
C LEU A 143 -19.22 -9.59 -52.15
N ALA A 144 -20.49 -9.31 -52.48
CA ALA A 144 -20.80 -8.20 -53.41
C ALA A 144 -20.60 -6.81 -52.74
N LYS A 145 -20.60 -6.75 -51.43
CA LYS A 145 -20.47 -5.51 -50.65
C LYS A 145 -19.12 -5.31 -49.97
N VAL A 146 -18.20 -6.25 -50.11
CA VAL A 146 -16.91 -6.24 -49.44
C VAL A 146 -15.79 -6.41 -50.41
N THR A 147 -14.77 -5.56 -50.35
CA THR A 147 -13.54 -5.68 -51.13
C THR A 147 -12.44 -6.28 -50.26
N VAL A 148 -11.85 -7.37 -50.73
CA VAL A 148 -10.75 -8.06 -50.01
C VAL A 148 -9.47 -7.91 -50.86
N ASP A 149 -8.38 -7.50 -50.22
CA ASP A 149 -7.04 -7.49 -50.77
C ASP A 149 -6.06 -8.14 -49.78
N ARG A 150 -5.27 -9.12 -50.28
CA ARG A 150 -4.28 -9.86 -49.47
C ARG A 150 -4.84 -10.40 -48.14
N ASP A 151 -5.94 -11.12 -48.23
CA ASP A 151 -6.66 -11.71 -47.08
C ASP A 151 -7.10 -10.70 -45.99
N LYS A 152 -7.36 -9.46 -46.43
CA LYS A 152 -7.87 -8.41 -45.56
C LYS A 152 -8.98 -7.63 -46.25
N VAL A 153 -10.03 -7.29 -45.48
CA VAL A 153 -11.09 -6.41 -45.99
C VAL A 153 -10.56 -4.98 -46.00
N THR A 154 -10.56 -4.39 -47.18
CA THR A 154 -10.06 -3.03 -47.47
C THR A 154 -11.16 -2.02 -47.70
N ALA A 155 -12.37 -2.48 -48.09
CA ALA A 155 -13.57 -1.65 -48.18
C ALA A 155 -14.83 -2.50 -47.87
N ALA A 156 -15.85 -1.89 -47.30
CA ALA A 156 -17.16 -2.48 -47.05
C ALA A 156 -18.24 -1.42 -47.30
N GLU A 157 -19.24 -1.75 -48.10
CA GLU A 157 -20.32 -0.84 -48.44
C GLU A 157 -21.13 -0.43 -47.21
N GLY A 158 -21.26 0.88 -46.97
CA GLY A 158 -21.97 1.44 -45.78
C GLY A 158 -21.13 1.49 -44.52
N TYR A 159 -19.85 1.10 -44.52
CA TYR A 159 -18.96 1.13 -43.37
C TYR A 159 -17.72 1.98 -43.59
N THR A 160 -17.32 2.66 -42.54
CA THR A 160 -16.01 3.31 -42.44
C THR A 160 -15.05 2.35 -41.75
N LEU A 161 -14.03 1.85 -42.46
CA LEU A 161 -13.03 0.97 -41.84
C LEU A 161 -12.06 1.77 -40.98
N LEU A 162 -11.77 1.27 -39.77
CA LEU A 162 -10.88 1.86 -38.80
C LEU A 162 -9.42 1.55 -39.14
N ASN A 163 -8.56 2.53 -39.03
CA ASN A 163 -7.11 2.30 -39.05
C ASN A 163 -6.61 1.75 -37.70
N PRO A 164 -5.39 1.18 -37.58
CA PRO A 164 -4.87 0.60 -36.35
C PRO A 164 -4.90 1.54 -35.12
N LYS A 165 -4.67 2.84 -35.32
CA LYS A 165 -4.72 3.84 -34.25
C LYS A 165 -6.15 4.03 -33.74
N GLN A 166 -7.15 4.05 -34.59
CA GLN A 166 -8.56 4.14 -34.25
C GLN A 166 -9.04 2.87 -33.54
N VAL A 167 -8.61 1.68 -34.03
CA VAL A 167 -8.89 0.39 -33.34
C VAL A 167 -8.32 0.39 -31.92
N ASN A 168 -7.10 0.90 -31.75
CA ASN A 168 -6.49 1.03 -30.42
C ASN A 168 -7.28 1.99 -29.51
N THR A 169 -7.73 3.12 -30.05
CA THR A 169 -8.52 4.09 -29.26
C THR A 169 -9.86 3.52 -28.83
N ALA A 170 -10.52 2.75 -29.70
CA ALA A 170 -11.81 2.10 -29.44
C ALA A 170 -11.66 0.69 -28.85
N SER A 171 -10.45 0.25 -28.50
CA SER A 171 -10.13 -1.13 -28.12
C SER A 171 -10.97 -1.65 -26.95
N THR A 172 -11.27 -0.83 -25.95
CA THR A 172 -12.11 -1.21 -24.81
C THR A 172 -13.52 -1.60 -25.25
N THR A 173 -14.12 -0.83 -26.16
CA THR A 173 -15.48 -1.10 -26.68
C THR A 173 -15.47 -2.30 -27.64
N ILE A 174 -14.44 -2.41 -28.47
CA ILE A 174 -14.32 -3.50 -29.45
C ILE A 174 -14.04 -4.83 -28.75
N ASN A 175 -13.18 -4.85 -27.73
CA ASN A 175 -12.91 -6.08 -26.93
C ASN A 175 -14.10 -6.51 -26.05
N ALA A 176 -15.01 -5.60 -25.77
CA ALA A 176 -16.26 -5.92 -25.06
C ALA A 176 -17.36 -6.48 -25.99
N LEU A 177 -17.09 -6.60 -27.29
CA LEU A 177 -18.02 -7.25 -28.23
C LEU A 177 -18.00 -8.76 -27.93
N ASP A 178 -19.11 -9.26 -27.39
CA ASP A 178 -19.31 -10.69 -27.16
C ASP A 178 -19.82 -11.33 -28.46
N ILE A 179 -18.91 -11.97 -29.21
CA ILE A 179 -19.21 -12.58 -30.50
C ILE A 179 -19.09 -14.09 -30.37
N ALA A 180 -20.21 -14.76 -30.25
CA ALA A 180 -20.24 -16.19 -30.22
C ALA A 180 -20.05 -16.79 -31.64
N ILE A 181 -19.27 -17.86 -31.73
CA ILE A 181 -19.21 -18.73 -32.92
C ILE A 181 -20.24 -19.85 -32.78
N ASP A 182 -20.29 -20.45 -31.61
CA ASP A 182 -21.28 -21.43 -31.14
C ASP A 182 -21.50 -21.28 -29.63
N ASP A 183 -22.19 -22.22 -29.00
CA ASP A 183 -22.52 -22.21 -27.58
C ASP A 183 -21.28 -22.21 -26.65
N THR A 184 -20.12 -22.61 -27.17
CA THR A 184 -18.89 -22.83 -26.39
C THR A 184 -17.69 -22.03 -26.90
N HIS A 185 -17.72 -21.54 -28.12
CA HIS A 185 -16.62 -20.85 -28.79
C HIS A 185 -16.95 -19.40 -29.07
N PHE A 186 -15.99 -18.53 -28.76
CA PHE A 186 -16.10 -17.08 -28.93
C PHE A 186 -14.94 -16.54 -29.75
N LEU A 187 -15.14 -15.37 -30.36
CA LEU A 187 -14.06 -14.62 -31.00
C LEU A 187 -13.40 -13.69 -29.98
N GLN A 188 -12.09 -13.76 -29.91
CA GLN A 188 -11.27 -12.82 -29.14
C GLN A 188 -10.30 -12.10 -30.06
N LEU A 189 -10.18 -10.78 -29.91
CA LEU A 189 -9.23 -9.99 -30.68
C LEU A 189 -7.78 -10.23 -30.20
N ARG A 190 -6.88 -10.43 -31.16
CA ARG A 190 -5.44 -10.55 -30.93
C ARG A 190 -4.71 -9.38 -31.61
N GLY A 191 -4.38 -8.37 -30.83
CA GLY A 191 -3.84 -7.11 -31.35
C GLY A 191 -4.90 -6.32 -32.12
N PHE A 192 -4.48 -5.62 -33.21
CA PHE A 192 -5.34 -4.68 -33.93
C PHE A 192 -5.87 -5.22 -35.28
N ASN A 193 -5.40 -6.38 -35.69
CA ASN A 193 -5.61 -6.91 -37.05
C ASN A 193 -5.86 -8.41 -37.09
N GLN A 194 -6.00 -9.07 -35.97
CA GLN A 194 -6.29 -10.50 -35.90
C GLN A 194 -7.39 -10.79 -34.91
N ALA A 195 -8.13 -11.89 -35.15
CA ALA A 195 -9.05 -12.48 -34.20
C ALA A 195 -8.81 -13.99 -34.14
N ILE A 196 -8.96 -14.55 -32.98
CA ILE A 196 -8.77 -15.99 -32.70
C ILE A 196 -10.04 -16.60 -32.09
N VAL A 197 -10.24 -17.88 -32.34
CA VAL A 197 -11.29 -18.64 -31.70
C VAL A 197 -10.83 -19.09 -30.34
N VAL A 198 -11.57 -18.75 -29.32
CA VAL A 198 -11.30 -19.12 -27.93
C VAL A 198 -12.49 -19.85 -27.34
N ALA A 199 -12.21 -20.71 -26.37
CA ALA A 199 -13.23 -21.30 -25.51
C ALA A 199 -12.74 -21.37 -24.07
N ALA A 200 -13.67 -21.32 -23.13
CA ALA A 200 -13.36 -21.56 -21.73
C ALA A 200 -13.04 -23.05 -21.55
N SER A 201 -11.88 -23.36 -20.96
CA SER A 201 -11.54 -24.74 -20.62
C SER A 201 -12.23 -25.20 -19.33
N MET A 202 -12.68 -24.28 -18.48
CA MET A 202 -13.41 -24.56 -17.25
C MET A 202 -14.91 -24.45 -17.46
N VAL A 203 -15.61 -25.57 -17.32
CA VAL A 203 -17.08 -25.66 -17.37
C VAL A 203 -17.61 -25.81 -15.96
N TYR A 204 -18.54 -24.94 -15.57
CA TYR A 204 -19.17 -24.97 -14.25
C TYR A 204 -20.52 -25.68 -14.30
N ASP A 205 -20.66 -26.69 -13.45
CA ASP A 205 -21.98 -27.35 -13.22
C ASP A 205 -22.59 -26.78 -11.93
N LYS A 206 -23.70 -26.05 -12.10
CA LYS A 206 -24.44 -25.45 -11.00
C LYS A 206 -25.09 -26.46 -10.06
N ASN A 207 -25.46 -27.66 -10.56
CA ASN A 207 -26.17 -28.65 -9.76
C ASN A 207 -25.23 -29.35 -8.77
N SER A 208 -24.03 -29.68 -9.22
CA SER A 208 -23.00 -30.34 -8.40
C SER A 208 -22.03 -29.35 -7.72
N ASP A 209 -22.10 -28.05 -8.05
CA ASP A 209 -21.17 -27.00 -7.60
C ASP A 209 -19.71 -27.37 -7.88
N THR A 210 -19.43 -27.84 -9.10
CA THR A 210 -18.11 -28.29 -9.52
C THR A 210 -17.67 -27.64 -10.83
N PHE A 211 -16.35 -27.51 -11.00
CA PHE A 211 -15.75 -27.23 -12.30
C PHE A 211 -15.18 -28.49 -12.91
N THR A 212 -15.27 -28.59 -14.24
CA THR A 212 -14.57 -29.61 -15.02
C THR A 212 -13.67 -28.90 -16.03
N ASP A 213 -12.36 -29.17 -15.99
CA ASP A 213 -11.43 -28.74 -17.04
C ASP A 213 -11.57 -29.68 -18.24
N THR A 214 -12.12 -29.17 -19.33
CA THR A 214 -12.36 -29.94 -20.58
C THR A 214 -11.07 -30.38 -21.25
N THR A 215 -9.93 -29.75 -20.93
CA THR A 215 -8.61 -30.07 -21.50
C THR A 215 -7.97 -31.28 -20.81
N THR A 216 -8.10 -31.35 -19.48
CA THR A 216 -7.46 -32.39 -18.66
C THR A 216 -8.46 -33.44 -18.15
N GLY A 217 -9.76 -33.17 -18.20
CA GLY A 217 -10.81 -33.97 -17.59
C GLY A 217 -10.87 -33.90 -16.07
N MET A 218 -10.07 -33.04 -15.45
CA MET A 218 -9.99 -32.89 -14.00
C MET A 218 -11.19 -32.14 -13.46
N THR A 219 -11.76 -32.66 -12.37
CA THR A 219 -12.90 -32.05 -11.68
C THR A 219 -12.44 -31.38 -10.40
N TYR A 220 -12.95 -30.16 -10.16
CA TYR A 220 -12.68 -29.34 -8.99
C TYR A 220 -13.97 -29.19 -8.17
N SER A 221 -13.89 -29.44 -6.88
CA SER A 221 -15.00 -29.27 -5.93
C SER A 221 -14.61 -28.30 -4.81
N VAL A 222 -15.61 -27.70 -4.17
CA VAL A 222 -15.36 -26.82 -3.03
C VAL A 222 -14.83 -27.61 -1.86
N GLN A 223 -13.64 -27.28 -1.41
CA GLN A 223 -13.00 -27.87 -0.23
C GLN A 223 -12.33 -26.78 0.61
N LYS A 224 -12.22 -27.03 1.89
CA LYS A 224 -11.55 -26.12 2.82
C LYS A 224 -10.05 -26.26 2.74
N VAL A 225 -9.35 -25.18 2.40
CA VAL A 225 -7.88 -25.09 2.41
C VAL A 225 -7.50 -24.07 3.48
N GLY A 226 -6.92 -24.53 4.58
CA GLY A 226 -6.74 -23.68 5.78
C GLY A 226 -8.09 -23.25 6.35
N ASP A 227 -8.30 -21.93 6.44
CA ASP A 227 -9.53 -21.33 6.98
C ASP A 227 -10.52 -20.87 5.90
N SER A 228 -10.23 -21.13 4.62
CA SER A 228 -11.01 -20.63 3.48
C SER A 228 -11.43 -21.77 2.53
N ASP A 229 -12.55 -21.55 1.84
CA ASP A 229 -13.04 -22.47 0.83
C ASP A 229 -12.45 -22.11 -0.54
N PHE A 230 -12.04 -23.15 -1.27
CA PHE A 230 -11.50 -23.07 -2.63
C PHE A 230 -12.11 -24.16 -3.49
N TYR A 231 -12.11 -23.97 -4.80
CA TYR A 231 -12.26 -25.08 -5.72
C TYR A 231 -10.95 -25.85 -5.80
N VAL A 232 -10.95 -27.11 -5.36
CA VAL A 232 -9.76 -27.97 -5.26
C VAL A 232 -9.91 -29.13 -6.22
N GLY A 233 -8.86 -29.40 -7.00
CA GLY A 233 -8.79 -30.49 -7.94
C GLY A 233 -8.62 -31.86 -7.26
N GLN A 234 -8.81 -32.93 -8.02
CA GLN A 234 -8.56 -34.29 -7.55
C GLN A 234 -7.09 -34.54 -7.15
N ASP A 235 -6.19 -33.68 -7.62
CA ASP A 235 -4.76 -33.67 -7.25
C ASP A 235 -4.47 -32.96 -5.91
N GLY A 236 -5.52 -32.48 -5.24
CA GLY A 236 -5.43 -31.75 -3.98
C GLY A 236 -4.97 -30.29 -4.12
N LYS A 237 -4.83 -29.76 -5.32
CA LYS A 237 -4.42 -28.37 -5.55
C LYS A 237 -5.63 -27.46 -5.71
N PRO A 238 -5.66 -26.32 -5.01
CA PRO A 238 -6.70 -25.32 -5.21
C PRO A 238 -6.49 -24.56 -6.53
N LEU A 239 -7.57 -24.04 -7.10
CA LEU A 239 -7.50 -23.02 -8.14
C LEU A 239 -6.98 -21.71 -7.56
N ASP A 240 -6.29 -20.93 -8.38
CA ASP A 240 -5.69 -19.64 -7.98
C ASP A 240 -6.76 -18.60 -7.56
N GLN A 241 -7.97 -18.71 -8.15
CA GLN A 241 -9.07 -17.79 -7.91
C GLN A 241 -10.02 -18.35 -6.84
N SER A 242 -10.32 -17.53 -5.82
CA SER A 242 -11.33 -17.80 -4.79
C SER A 242 -12.25 -16.59 -4.60
N TRP A 243 -13.03 -16.56 -3.53
CA TRP A 243 -13.91 -15.44 -3.17
C TRP A 243 -13.64 -14.96 -1.74
N GLN A 244 -14.04 -13.72 -1.46
CA GLN A 244 -13.89 -13.15 -0.13
C GLN A 244 -14.84 -13.82 0.86
N GLN A 245 -14.29 -14.28 1.99
CA GLN A 245 -15.01 -15.00 3.04
C GLN A 245 -14.72 -14.39 4.40
N ASN A 246 -15.68 -14.43 5.29
CA ASN A 246 -15.47 -14.10 6.68
C ASN A 246 -14.94 -15.34 7.40
N ILE A 247 -13.70 -15.29 7.85
CA ILE A 247 -13.01 -16.38 8.56
C ILE A 247 -12.95 -16.14 10.08
N GLY A 248 -13.71 -15.15 10.57
CA GLY A 248 -13.74 -14.82 12.00
C GLY A 248 -12.37 -14.45 12.55
N PHE A 249 -11.99 -15.05 13.66
CA PHE A 249 -10.70 -14.77 14.33
C PHE A 249 -9.52 -15.60 13.81
N ALA A 250 -9.65 -16.34 12.71
CA ALA A 250 -8.61 -17.24 12.22
C ALA A 250 -7.25 -16.56 12.01
N ASN A 251 -7.22 -15.34 11.45
CA ASN A 251 -6.00 -14.56 11.28
C ASN A 251 -5.29 -14.24 12.60
N TYR A 252 -6.07 -13.93 13.64
CA TYR A 252 -5.53 -13.65 14.99
C TYR A 252 -5.04 -14.94 15.66
N ILE A 253 -5.82 -16.02 15.54
CA ILE A 253 -5.42 -17.33 16.06
C ILE A 253 -4.10 -17.76 15.41
N ARG A 254 -4.00 -17.68 14.07
CA ARG A 254 -2.77 -17.97 13.33
C ARG A 254 -1.58 -17.16 13.84
N LEU A 255 -1.74 -15.85 14.07
CA LEU A 255 -0.67 -14.99 14.59
C LEU A 255 -0.11 -15.49 15.94
N PHE A 256 -0.98 -15.98 16.84
CA PHE A 256 -0.58 -16.36 18.19
C PHE A 256 -0.33 -17.86 18.37
N THR A 257 -0.74 -18.71 17.42
CA THR A 257 -0.53 -20.17 17.49
C THR A 257 0.59 -20.67 16.59
N ASP A 258 0.88 -20.00 15.49
CA ASP A 258 2.03 -20.32 14.65
C ASP A 258 3.32 -19.86 15.34
N SER A 259 4.13 -20.81 15.79
CA SER A 259 5.36 -20.53 16.53
C SER A 259 6.37 -19.71 15.72
N THR A 260 6.41 -19.88 14.40
CA THR A 260 7.31 -19.16 13.50
C THR A 260 6.88 -17.71 13.37
N LEU A 261 5.58 -17.47 13.12
CA LEU A 261 5.02 -16.12 13.04
C LEU A 261 5.14 -15.38 14.37
N LEU A 262 4.84 -16.04 15.49
CA LEU A 262 4.95 -15.47 16.83
C LEU A 262 6.41 -15.10 17.16
N SER A 263 7.36 -15.96 16.79
CA SER A 263 8.80 -15.67 16.96
C SER A 263 9.22 -14.45 16.13
N HIS A 264 8.83 -14.39 14.85
CA HIS A 264 9.14 -13.24 13.99
C HIS A 264 8.52 -11.96 14.50
N PHE A 265 7.26 -12.00 14.94
CA PHE A 265 6.56 -10.88 15.53
C PHE A 265 7.26 -10.40 16.82
N GLY A 266 7.61 -11.32 17.73
CA GLY A 266 8.32 -11.02 18.97
C GLY A 266 9.68 -10.37 18.75
N GLN A 267 10.46 -10.90 17.81
CA GLN A 267 11.76 -10.33 17.44
C GLN A 267 11.63 -8.96 16.78
N ALA A 268 10.65 -8.77 15.88
CA ALA A 268 10.37 -7.46 15.29
C ALA A 268 9.91 -6.45 16.36
N PHE A 269 9.09 -6.89 17.33
CA PHE A 269 8.63 -6.06 18.44
C PHE A 269 9.79 -5.57 19.32
N VAL A 270 10.66 -6.48 19.75
CA VAL A 270 11.84 -6.14 20.56
C VAL A 270 12.74 -5.16 19.80
N TRP A 271 12.97 -5.42 18.51
CA TRP A 271 13.77 -4.51 17.69
C TRP A 271 13.06 -3.16 17.49
N THR A 272 11.75 -3.11 17.27
CA THR A 272 10.98 -1.86 17.14
C THR A 272 11.17 -0.98 18.38
N ILE A 273 11.04 -1.56 19.58
CA ILE A 273 11.28 -0.82 20.84
C ILE A 273 12.73 -0.36 20.94
N SER A 274 13.68 -1.26 20.66
CA SER A 274 15.12 -0.94 20.75
C SER A 274 15.52 0.17 19.76
N PHE A 275 15.00 0.12 18.55
CA PHE A 275 15.21 1.12 17.53
C PHE A 275 14.60 2.49 17.94
N ALA A 276 13.33 2.49 18.37
CA ALA A 276 12.66 3.72 18.78
C ALA A 276 13.34 4.37 20.00
N PHE A 277 13.63 3.58 21.03
CA PHE A 277 14.33 4.07 22.22
C PHE A 277 15.77 4.51 21.93
N GLY A 278 16.52 3.68 21.20
CA GLY A 278 17.90 3.98 20.81
C GLY A 278 18.00 5.24 19.96
N SER A 279 17.09 5.42 19.00
CA SER A 279 17.00 6.63 18.17
C SER A 279 16.75 7.89 19.00
N VAL A 280 15.78 7.86 19.91
CA VAL A 280 15.47 9.01 20.78
C VAL A 280 16.64 9.31 21.71
N LEU A 281 17.22 8.30 22.33
CA LEU A 281 18.34 8.45 23.26
C LEU A 281 19.56 9.06 22.54
N LEU A 282 19.96 8.52 21.41
CA LEU A 282 21.12 8.99 20.66
C LEU A 282 20.92 10.41 20.13
N THR A 283 19.76 10.70 19.53
CA THR A 283 19.45 12.04 19.01
C THR A 283 19.35 13.07 20.13
N PHE A 284 18.78 12.70 21.29
CA PHE A 284 18.72 13.55 22.46
C PHE A 284 20.11 13.86 23.02
N ILE A 285 20.97 12.85 23.23
CA ILE A 285 22.33 13.03 23.75
C ILE A 285 23.12 13.98 22.85
N VAL A 286 23.13 13.74 21.54
CA VAL A 286 23.86 14.58 20.59
C VAL A 286 23.25 15.98 20.51
N GLY A 287 21.92 16.08 20.41
CA GLY A 287 21.22 17.36 20.37
C GLY A 287 21.43 18.20 21.64
N PHE A 288 21.35 17.58 22.80
CA PHE A 288 21.60 18.23 24.10
C PHE A 288 23.04 18.69 24.23
N PHE A 289 24.02 17.85 23.88
CA PHE A 289 25.44 18.25 23.91
C PHE A 289 25.71 19.44 22.99
N LEU A 290 25.21 19.41 21.76
CA LEU A 290 25.37 20.54 20.84
C LEU A 290 24.65 21.80 21.31
N ALA A 291 23.45 21.65 21.91
CA ALA A 291 22.70 22.76 22.48
C ALA A 291 23.46 23.42 23.65
N LEU A 292 24.03 22.61 24.55
CA LEU A 292 24.85 23.11 25.64
C LEU A 292 26.09 23.88 25.14
N THR A 293 26.80 23.24 24.19
CA THR A 293 28.04 23.83 23.64
C THR A 293 27.74 25.16 22.94
N LEU A 294 26.74 25.16 22.02
CA LEU A 294 26.40 26.37 21.25
C LEU A 294 25.53 27.38 22.01
N ASN A 295 25.20 27.13 23.28
CA ASN A 295 24.55 28.12 24.14
C ASN A 295 25.54 29.11 24.78
N ASP A 296 26.84 28.84 24.73
CA ASP A 296 27.87 29.76 25.24
C ASP A 296 28.05 30.97 24.28
N ASP A 297 27.88 32.18 24.80
CA ASP A 297 28.01 33.43 24.05
C ASP A 297 29.44 33.75 23.60
N ARG A 298 30.42 33.05 24.15
CA ARG A 298 31.84 33.21 23.80
C ARG A 298 32.20 32.59 22.46
N ILE A 299 31.35 31.74 21.92
CA ILE A 299 31.60 31.05 20.64
C ILE A 299 31.42 32.01 19.48
N ILE A 300 32.56 32.34 18.83
CA ILE A 300 32.58 33.17 17.63
C ILE A 300 31.92 32.39 16.47
N GLY A 301 31.03 33.03 15.73
CA GLY A 301 30.33 32.38 14.59
C GLY A 301 29.21 31.44 14.98
N ARG A 302 28.72 31.44 16.22
CA ARG A 302 27.62 30.59 16.74
C ARG A 302 26.42 30.49 15.79
N ARG A 303 26.01 31.61 15.17
CA ARG A 303 24.87 31.59 14.21
C ARG A 303 25.15 30.71 12.99
N LEU A 304 26.37 30.75 12.48
CA LEU A 304 26.78 29.96 11.32
C LEU A 304 26.80 28.46 11.67
N TYR A 305 27.39 28.07 12.81
CA TYR A 305 27.40 26.69 13.27
C TYR A 305 25.99 26.15 13.45
N ARG A 306 25.09 26.92 14.07
CA ARG A 306 23.68 26.54 14.20
C ARG A 306 22.99 26.30 12.84
N SER A 307 23.27 27.15 11.85
CA SER A 307 22.73 26.99 10.50
C SER A 307 23.24 25.70 9.82
N PHE A 308 24.53 25.40 9.95
CA PHE A 308 25.11 24.17 9.40
C PHE A 308 24.56 22.91 10.06
N LEU A 309 24.37 22.92 11.38
CA LEU A 309 23.80 21.78 12.10
C LEU A 309 22.35 21.48 11.72
N LEU A 310 21.63 22.44 11.14
CA LEU A 310 20.28 22.26 10.70
C LEU A 310 20.18 21.75 9.25
N LEU A 311 21.26 21.68 8.49
CA LEU A 311 21.27 21.23 7.09
C LEU A 311 20.65 19.82 6.90
N PRO A 312 20.94 18.81 7.75
CA PRO A 312 20.31 17.50 7.59
C PRO A 312 18.78 17.55 7.64
N TYR A 313 18.23 18.46 8.45
CA TYR A 313 16.78 18.63 8.58
C TYR A 313 16.14 19.33 7.37
N ALA A 314 16.91 20.08 6.60
CA ALA A 314 16.44 20.77 5.39
C ALA A 314 16.38 19.84 4.16
N ILE A 315 17.05 18.68 4.20
CA ILE A 315 17.07 17.73 3.09
C ILE A 315 15.85 16.80 3.22
N PRO A 316 15.08 16.55 2.13
CA PRO A 316 13.98 15.59 2.16
C PRO A 316 14.45 14.22 2.65
N GLY A 317 13.76 13.67 3.68
CA GLY A 317 14.20 12.47 4.38
C GLY A 317 14.38 11.24 3.46
N PHE A 318 13.52 11.08 2.45
CA PHE A 318 13.64 9.95 1.52
C PHE A 318 14.92 10.03 0.67
N ILE A 319 15.35 11.23 0.27
CA ILE A 319 16.61 11.43 -0.47
C ILE A 319 17.78 11.08 0.45
N SER A 320 17.77 11.57 1.69
CA SER A 320 18.80 11.28 2.68
C SER A 320 18.97 9.78 2.88
N LEU A 321 17.87 9.04 3.06
CA LEU A 321 17.90 7.58 3.28
C LEU A 321 18.51 6.83 2.08
N LEU A 322 18.15 7.19 0.85
CA LEU A 322 18.71 6.58 -0.35
C LEU A 322 20.20 6.91 -0.54
N VAL A 323 20.63 8.13 -0.21
CA VAL A 323 22.05 8.52 -0.26
C VAL A 323 22.85 7.77 0.80
N TRP A 324 22.32 7.65 2.03
CA TRP A 324 22.97 6.87 3.08
C TRP A 324 23.07 5.38 2.74
N ALA A 325 22.06 4.78 2.08
CA ALA A 325 22.13 3.42 1.60
C ALA A 325 23.33 3.21 0.65
N ASN A 326 23.59 4.17 -0.26
CA ASN A 326 24.77 4.14 -1.12
C ASN A 326 26.08 4.35 -0.34
N PHE A 327 26.09 5.18 0.71
CA PHE A 327 27.28 5.37 1.56
C PHE A 327 27.68 4.10 2.32
N TYR A 328 26.72 3.24 2.63
CA TYR A 328 26.92 1.94 3.27
C TYR A 328 27.25 0.80 2.30
N ASP A 329 27.37 1.06 0.99
CA ASP A 329 27.75 0.00 0.04
C ASP A 329 29.10 -0.61 0.46
N GLN A 330 29.18 -1.96 0.41
CA GLN A 330 30.37 -2.66 0.93
C GLN A 330 31.61 -2.38 0.10
N GLN A 331 31.49 -2.32 -1.24
CA GLN A 331 32.63 -2.22 -2.15
C GLN A 331 32.98 -0.76 -2.48
N ASN A 332 31.99 0.06 -2.77
CA ASN A 332 32.18 1.42 -3.28
C ASN A 332 31.64 2.49 -2.32
N GLY A 333 31.12 2.10 -1.16
CA GLY A 333 30.51 3.02 -0.20
C GLY A 333 31.52 3.98 0.44
N LEU A 334 31.09 5.23 0.61
CA LEU A 334 31.92 6.30 1.18
C LEU A 334 32.46 5.95 2.57
N ILE A 335 31.64 5.28 3.39
CA ILE A 335 31.98 4.99 4.79
C ILE A 335 33.15 4.01 4.88
N ASN A 336 33.09 2.89 4.15
CA ASN A 336 34.18 1.92 4.10
C ASN A 336 35.46 2.53 3.53
N ASN A 337 35.36 3.36 2.49
CA ASN A 337 36.50 4.05 1.89
C ASN A 337 37.16 5.03 2.87
N LEU A 338 36.39 5.80 3.65
CA LEU A 338 36.91 6.73 4.64
C LEU A 338 37.54 6.01 5.85
N LEU A 339 36.96 4.90 6.29
CA LEU A 339 37.44 4.14 7.44
C LEU A 339 38.55 3.15 7.09
N GLY A 340 38.82 2.92 5.80
CA GLY A 340 39.74 1.87 5.35
C GLY A 340 39.28 0.46 5.72
N THR A 341 37.97 0.23 5.78
CA THR A 341 37.34 -1.05 6.19
C THR A 341 36.57 -1.70 5.06
N ASN A 342 36.18 -2.95 5.25
CA ASN A 342 35.32 -3.69 4.31
C ASN A 342 34.13 -4.29 5.08
N ILE A 343 33.44 -3.45 5.84
CA ILE A 343 32.27 -3.86 6.62
C ILE A 343 31.07 -4.04 5.69
N ASN A 344 30.39 -5.18 5.80
CA ASN A 344 29.12 -5.39 5.11
C ASN A 344 27.97 -4.77 5.92
N TRP A 345 27.84 -3.45 5.82
CA TRP A 345 26.91 -2.65 6.61
C TRP A 345 25.46 -3.09 6.46
N LEU A 346 25.00 -3.41 5.25
CA LEU A 346 23.58 -3.69 4.99
C LEU A 346 23.30 -5.20 4.85
N GLY A 347 24.34 -6.01 4.65
CA GLY A 347 24.22 -7.46 4.51
C GLY A 347 24.43 -8.26 5.80
N ASP A 348 24.94 -7.62 6.87
CA ASP A 348 25.03 -8.26 8.20
C ASP A 348 23.93 -7.71 9.13
N PRO A 349 23.18 -8.57 9.84
CA PRO A 349 22.05 -8.13 10.68
C PRO A 349 22.44 -7.16 11.79
N THR A 350 23.63 -7.25 12.34
CA THR A 350 24.11 -6.36 13.42
C THR A 350 24.52 -5.01 12.86
N TRP A 351 25.33 -5.03 11.81
CA TRP A 351 25.81 -3.81 11.18
C TRP A 351 24.65 -3.04 10.50
N ALA A 352 23.67 -3.75 9.94
CA ALA A 352 22.48 -3.12 9.39
C ALA A 352 21.65 -2.35 10.45
N LYS A 353 21.53 -2.88 11.66
CA LYS A 353 20.91 -2.18 12.79
C LYS A 353 21.72 -0.94 13.21
N VAL A 354 23.04 -1.07 13.24
CA VAL A 354 23.92 0.07 13.53
C VAL A 354 23.79 1.14 12.44
N ALA A 355 23.79 0.77 11.16
CA ALA A 355 23.58 1.68 10.04
C ALA A 355 22.26 2.43 10.14
N VAL A 356 21.16 1.73 10.47
CA VAL A 356 19.84 2.32 10.69
C VAL A 356 19.87 3.34 11.82
N LEU A 357 20.47 3.02 12.97
CA LEU A 357 20.56 3.93 14.11
C LEU A 357 21.42 5.15 13.81
N LEU A 358 22.57 4.98 13.14
CA LEU A 358 23.47 6.09 12.77
C LEU A 358 22.82 7.04 11.77
N THR A 359 22.15 6.48 10.76
CA THR A 359 21.41 7.31 9.78
C THR A 359 20.27 8.07 10.44
N ASN A 360 19.49 7.39 11.29
CA ASN A 360 18.40 8.03 12.02
C ASN A 360 18.91 9.08 13.03
N LEU A 361 20.05 8.84 13.65
CA LEU A 361 20.74 9.83 14.47
C LEU A 361 21.08 11.08 13.65
N TRP A 362 21.71 10.92 12.47
CA TRP A 362 22.09 12.02 11.60
C TRP A 362 20.87 12.84 11.13
N MET A 363 19.76 12.18 10.85
CA MET A 363 18.53 12.85 10.43
C MET A 363 17.80 13.53 11.60
N GLY A 364 17.87 12.97 12.82
CA GLY A 364 17.05 13.37 13.96
C GLY A 364 17.74 14.35 14.94
N PHE A 365 19.10 14.37 15.02
CA PHE A 365 19.76 15.23 15.98
C PHE A 365 19.46 16.72 15.81
N PRO A 366 19.24 17.29 14.58
CA PRO A 366 18.96 18.70 14.44
C PRO A 366 17.66 19.13 15.12
N TYR A 367 16.62 18.27 15.04
CA TYR A 367 15.36 18.49 15.75
C TYR A 367 15.59 18.54 17.26
N MET A 368 16.30 17.56 17.83
CA MET A 368 16.60 17.53 19.25
C MET A 368 17.50 18.70 19.69
N PHE A 369 18.39 19.14 18.81
CA PHE A 369 19.20 20.36 19.05
C PHE A 369 18.33 21.63 19.20
N ILE A 370 17.31 21.81 18.33
CA ILE A 370 16.37 22.94 18.44
C ILE A 370 15.57 22.84 19.72
N VAL A 371 15.00 21.65 20.01
CA VAL A 371 14.21 21.40 21.22
C VAL A 371 14.99 21.67 22.48
N CYS A 372 16.22 21.12 22.59
CA CYS A 372 17.07 21.34 23.75
C CYS A 372 17.53 22.81 23.87
N THR A 373 17.80 23.50 22.74
CA THR A 373 18.16 24.93 22.75
C THR A 373 17.00 25.76 23.29
N GLY A 374 15.75 25.50 22.88
CA GLY A 374 14.57 26.19 23.41
C GLY A 374 14.38 25.94 24.90
N ALA A 375 14.50 24.68 25.34
CA ALA A 375 14.35 24.29 26.74
C ALA A 375 15.47 24.89 27.61
N LEU A 376 16.72 24.98 27.11
CA LEU A 376 17.81 25.62 27.85
C LEU A 376 17.57 27.11 28.08
N GLN A 377 16.87 27.78 27.17
CA GLN A 377 16.54 29.23 27.30
C GLN A 377 15.41 29.47 28.30
N SER A 378 14.56 28.47 28.60
CA SER A 378 13.51 28.59 29.60
C SER A 378 13.99 28.39 31.03
N ILE A 379 15.23 27.89 31.25
CA ILE A 379 15.81 27.70 32.58
C ILE A 379 16.39 29.06 33.08
N PRO A 380 15.90 29.59 34.22
CA PRO A 380 16.39 30.87 34.77
C PRO A 380 17.90 30.85 35.01
N SER A 381 18.58 31.94 34.68
CA SER A 381 20.02 32.09 34.91
C SER A 381 20.40 31.99 36.38
N ASP A 382 19.52 32.50 37.25
CA ASP A 382 19.70 32.54 38.71
C ASP A 382 19.98 31.15 39.31
N VAL A 383 19.33 30.10 38.78
CA VAL A 383 19.56 28.71 39.24
C VAL A 383 21.00 28.27 38.96
N LYS A 384 21.54 28.67 37.79
CA LYS A 384 22.94 28.35 37.42
C LYS A 384 23.93 29.19 38.20
N GLU A 385 23.58 30.44 38.49
CA GLU A 385 24.41 31.35 39.29
C GLU A 385 24.47 30.92 40.76
N ALA A 386 23.32 30.53 41.36
CA ALA A 386 23.27 29.98 42.70
C ALA A 386 24.15 28.72 42.83
N ALA A 387 24.08 27.81 41.86
CA ALA A 387 24.93 26.62 41.86
C ALA A 387 26.44 26.95 41.82
N LYS A 388 26.84 28.02 41.10
CA LYS A 388 28.23 28.47 41.07
C LYS A 388 28.66 29.07 42.42
N VAL A 389 27.76 29.81 43.08
CA VAL A 389 28.01 30.36 44.42
C VAL A 389 28.23 29.26 45.42
N ASP A 390 27.44 28.15 45.31
CA ASP A 390 27.57 26.94 46.12
C ASP A 390 28.81 26.08 45.76
N GLY A 391 29.66 26.53 44.83
CA GLY A 391 30.90 25.87 44.45
C GLY A 391 30.75 24.72 43.47
N ALA A 392 29.57 24.54 42.82
CA ALA A 392 29.40 23.51 41.84
C ALA A 392 30.24 23.74 40.58
N THR A 393 30.93 22.69 40.12
CA THR A 393 31.63 22.72 38.81
C THR A 393 30.63 22.79 37.65
N GLY A 394 31.06 23.25 36.48
CA GLY A 394 30.21 23.33 35.28
C GLY A 394 29.56 21.97 34.92
N LEU A 395 30.30 20.87 35.07
CA LEU A 395 29.77 19.53 34.83
C LEU A 395 28.71 19.14 35.86
N GLN A 396 28.96 19.48 37.15
CA GLN A 396 27.98 19.21 38.23
C GLN A 396 26.68 20.01 38.01
N THR A 397 26.82 21.30 37.68
CA THR A 397 25.68 22.16 37.32
C THR A 397 24.92 21.59 36.14
N THR A 398 25.61 21.10 35.09
CA THR A 398 24.97 20.50 33.92
C THR A 398 24.22 19.21 34.25
N LEU A 399 24.89 18.26 34.94
CA LEU A 399 24.30 16.92 35.16
C LEU A 399 23.27 16.91 36.30
N ARG A 400 23.44 17.71 37.34
CA ARG A 400 22.56 17.67 38.53
C ARG A 400 21.44 18.70 38.54
N ILE A 401 21.57 19.76 37.72
CA ILE A 401 20.59 20.85 37.67
C ILE A 401 20.01 21.01 36.27
N THR A 402 20.87 21.34 35.30
CA THR A 402 20.41 21.71 33.95
C THR A 402 19.75 20.53 33.21
N ALA A 403 20.36 19.34 33.22
CA ALA A 403 19.86 18.18 32.52
C ALA A 403 18.52 17.66 33.08
N PRO A 404 18.33 17.53 34.44
CA PRO A 404 17.03 17.12 34.99
C PRO A 404 15.91 18.13 34.67
N LEU A 405 16.16 19.45 34.83
CA LEU A 405 15.17 20.46 34.52
C LEU A 405 14.80 20.47 33.01
N LEU A 406 15.81 20.32 32.15
CA LEU A 406 15.60 20.21 30.72
C LEU A 406 14.82 18.96 30.37
N LEU A 407 15.11 17.79 30.96
CA LEU A 407 14.40 16.54 30.71
C LEU A 407 12.91 16.67 31.04
N VAL A 408 12.55 17.34 32.11
CA VAL A 408 11.14 17.60 32.44
C VAL A 408 10.48 18.44 31.36
N ALA A 409 11.14 19.52 30.94
CA ALA A 409 10.62 20.43 29.91
C ALA A 409 10.44 19.76 28.54
N VAL A 410 11.35 18.84 28.14
CA VAL A 410 11.31 18.17 26.83
C VAL A 410 10.65 16.79 26.87
N ALA A 411 10.27 16.26 28.02
CA ALA A 411 9.69 14.92 28.16
C ALA A 411 8.52 14.64 27.20
N PRO A 412 7.53 15.54 27.02
CA PRO A 412 6.45 15.33 26.05
C PRO A 412 6.95 15.15 24.62
N LEU A 413 7.99 15.88 24.24
CA LEU A 413 8.59 15.80 22.90
C LEU A 413 9.42 14.54 22.71
N LEU A 414 10.10 14.04 23.76
CA LEU A 414 10.80 12.74 23.72
C LEU A 414 9.80 11.60 23.54
N VAL A 415 8.68 11.65 24.24
CA VAL A 415 7.57 10.67 24.11
C VAL A 415 7.01 10.69 22.68
N SER A 416 6.75 11.87 22.12
CA SER A 416 6.28 12.01 20.75
C SER A 416 7.31 11.48 19.75
N SER A 417 8.60 11.73 19.97
CA SER A 417 9.69 11.22 19.14
C SER A 417 9.82 9.70 19.22
N PHE A 418 9.56 9.10 20.38
CA PHE A 418 9.51 7.65 20.52
C PHE A 418 8.37 7.06 19.67
N ALA A 419 7.16 7.61 19.78
CA ALA A 419 6.00 7.15 18.99
C ALA A 419 6.23 7.31 17.49
N PHE A 420 6.89 8.38 17.05
CA PHE A 420 7.30 8.59 15.67
C PHE A 420 8.27 7.50 15.20
N ASN A 421 9.34 7.25 15.95
CA ASN A 421 10.35 6.25 15.60
C ASN A 421 9.80 4.82 15.68
N PHE A 422 8.86 4.53 16.60
CA PHE A 422 8.19 3.23 16.72
C PHE A 422 7.48 2.83 15.42
N ASN A 423 6.97 3.80 14.66
CA ASN A 423 6.29 3.61 13.38
C ASN A 423 7.09 4.15 12.18
N ASN A 424 8.41 4.32 12.30
CA ASN A 424 9.22 4.91 11.24
C ASN A 424 9.53 3.91 10.11
N PHE A 425 8.50 3.60 9.33
CA PHE A 425 8.57 2.72 8.17
C PHE A 425 9.65 3.15 7.17
N ASN A 426 9.72 4.45 6.87
CA ASN A 426 10.62 4.97 5.84
C ASN A 426 12.08 4.73 6.17
N ALA A 427 12.49 4.88 7.43
CA ALA A 427 13.87 4.65 7.85
C ALA A 427 14.33 3.21 7.59
N ILE A 428 13.44 2.25 7.72
CA ILE A 428 13.73 0.84 7.47
C ILE A 428 13.62 0.50 5.99
N GLU A 429 12.48 0.84 5.37
CA GLU A 429 12.18 0.42 4.01
C GLU A 429 13.13 1.02 2.97
N LEU A 430 13.46 2.31 3.09
CA LEU A 430 14.31 3.00 2.12
C LEU A 430 15.81 2.79 2.33
N LEU A 431 16.22 2.46 3.55
CA LEU A 431 17.64 2.25 3.84
C LEU A 431 18.07 0.79 3.65
N THR A 432 17.31 -0.16 4.20
CA THR A 432 17.66 -1.58 4.25
C THR A 432 16.66 -2.49 3.56
N GLY A 433 15.47 -1.97 3.19
CA GLY A 433 14.35 -2.78 2.74
C GLY A 433 13.87 -3.80 3.79
N GLY A 434 14.18 -3.57 5.08
CA GLY A 434 13.95 -4.50 6.19
C GLY A 434 15.01 -5.60 6.34
N GLY A 435 15.93 -5.72 5.37
CA GLY A 435 16.98 -6.77 5.35
C GLY A 435 18.05 -6.63 6.46
N PRO A 436 19.06 -7.50 6.42
CA PRO A 436 19.23 -8.64 5.51
C PRO A 436 18.25 -9.79 5.82
N PHE A 437 17.97 -10.59 4.80
CA PHE A 437 17.15 -11.81 4.89
C PHE A 437 18.02 -13.04 4.90
N ALA A 438 17.73 -14.00 5.77
CA ALA A 438 18.48 -15.25 5.83
C ALA A 438 18.18 -16.14 4.61
N HIS A 439 16.91 -16.16 4.16
CA HIS A 439 16.47 -16.87 2.97
C HIS A 439 15.56 -16.01 2.12
N GLY A 440 15.51 -16.24 0.81
CA GLY A 440 14.56 -15.61 -0.07
C GLY A 440 13.12 -16.05 0.28
N GLY A 441 12.25 -15.08 0.54
CA GLY A 441 10.86 -15.36 0.95
C GLY A 441 10.61 -15.28 2.46
N ASP A 442 11.63 -14.99 3.28
CA ASP A 442 11.43 -14.78 4.72
C ASP A 442 10.47 -13.61 4.97
N ILE A 443 9.51 -13.84 5.87
CA ILE A 443 8.52 -12.84 6.28
C ILE A 443 9.19 -11.67 7.01
N ARG A 444 10.32 -11.92 7.68
CA ARG A 444 11.05 -10.93 8.47
C ARG A 444 12.52 -10.87 8.10
N GLY A 445 13.05 -9.67 7.88
CA GLY A 445 14.48 -9.41 7.76
C GLY A 445 15.13 -8.93 9.08
N GLY A 446 16.44 -8.76 9.05
CA GLY A 446 17.25 -8.40 10.23
C GLY A 446 16.94 -7.06 10.84
N THR A 447 16.49 -6.08 10.05
CA THR A 447 16.13 -4.72 10.49
C THR A 447 14.64 -4.43 10.47
N ASP A 448 13.79 -5.42 10.13
CA ASP A 448 12.36 -5.20 10.12
C ASP A 448 11.82 -4.80 11.50
N ILE A 449 11.15 -3.66 11.54
CA ILE A 449 10.25 -3.26 12.62
C ILE A 449 8.84 -3.79 12.32
N LEU A 450 7.94 -3.72 13.28
CA LEU A 450 6.59 -4.29 13.12
C LEU A 450 5.87 -3.78 11.88
N ILE A 451 5.90 -2.47 11.63
CA ILE A 451 5.20 -1.88 10.49
C ILE A 451 5.80 -2.30 9.13
N SER A 452 7.13 -2.44 9.02
CA SER A 452 7.76 -2.90 7.77
C SER A 452 7.54 -4.39 7.52
N MET A 453 7.49 -5.21 8.57
CA MET A 453 7.11 -6.62 8.48
C MET A 453 5.65 -6.78 8.00
N ILE A 454 4.71 -5.99 8.54
CA ILE A 454 3.31 -5.97 8.10
C ILE A 454 3.21 -5.58 6.62
N TYR A 455 3.90 -4.52 6.22
CA TYR A 455 3.95 -4.06 4.83
C TYR A 455 4.42 -5.17 3.89
N ARG A 456 5.45 -5.91 4.28
CA ARG A 456 5.97 -7.03 3.49
C ARG A 456 4.96 -8.15 3.35
N THR A 457 4.30 -8.53 4.45
CA THR A 457 3.24 -9.54 4.45
C THR A 457 2.08 -9.14 3.52
N ALA A 458 1.73 -7.84 3.51
CA ALA A 458 0.65 -7.33 2.68
C ALA A 458 1.01 -7.23 1.20
N PHE A 459 2.27 -6.85 0.86
CA PHE A 459 2.59 -6.38 -0.50
C PHE A 459 3.74 -7.11 -1.20
N ARG A 460 4.55 -7.90 -0.48
CA ARG A 460 5.76 -8.55 -1.04
C ARG A 460 5.76 -10.09 -0.92
N GLY A 461 4.72 -10.69 -0.37
CA GLY A 461 4.59 -12.15 -0.24
C GLY A 461 3.40 -12.67 -1.05
N GLN A 462 2.60 -13.51 -0.40
CA GLN A 462 1.34 -14.02 -0.95
C GLN A 462 0.22 -12.97 -0.94
N SER A 463 0.54 -11.71 -0.64
CA SER A 463 -0.40 -10.57 -0.55
C SER A 463 -1.64 -10.91 0.29
N GLU A 464 -1.39 -11.42 1.51
CA GLU A 464 -2.44 -11.77 2.48
C GLU A 464 -2.93 -10.51 3.21
N TYR A 465 -3.76 -9.70 2.57
CA TYR A 465 -4.22 -8.42 3.13
C TYR A 465 -5.06 -8.59 4.41
N GLY A 466 -5.87 -9.65 4.49
CA GLY A 466 -6.66 -9.97 5.69
C GLY A 466 -5.77 -10.26 6.89
N PHE A 467 -4.74 -11.09 6.71
CA PHE A 467 -3.76 -11.37 7.77
C PHE A 467 -2.95 -10.14 8.16
N ALA A 468 -2.43 -9.38 7.17
CA ALA A 468 -1.72 -8.13 7.42
C ALA A 468 -2.59 -7.10 8.16
N SER A 469 -3.89 -7.05 7.86
CA SER A 469 -4.86 -6.23 8.58
C SER A 469 -5.03 -6.66 10.05
N ALA A 470 -5.06 -7.97 10.32
CA ALA A 470 -5.12 -8.46 11.70
C ALA A 470 -3.86 -8.08 12.49
N VAL A 471 -2.68 -8.24 11.91
CA VAL A 471 -1.41 -7.81 12.53
C VAL A 471 -1.38 -6.30 12.73
N SER A 472 -1.93 -5.51 11.78
CA SER A 472 -2.05 -4.05 11.90
C SER A 472 -2.96 -3.63 13.05
N VAL A 473 -4.07 -4.34 13.28
CA VAL A 473 -4.97 -4.10 14.41
C VAL A 473 -4.26 -4.38 15.75
N VAL A 474 -3.49 -5.48 15.84
CA VAL A 474 -2.68 -5.78 17.03
C VAL A 474 -1.64 -4.69 17.25
N LEU A 475 -0.93 -4.25 16.20
CA LEU A 475 0.02 -3.13 16.28
C LEU A 475 -0.66 -1.84 16.76
N PHE A 476 -1.84 -1.52 16.24
CA PHE A 476 -2.63 -0.36 16.65
C PHE A 476 -2.97 -0.39 18.13
N ILE A 477 -3.39 -1.56 18.65
CA ILE A 477 -3.68 -1.75 20.09
C ILE A 477 -2.40 -1.56 20.92
N ILE A 478 -1.28 -2.16 20.51
CA ILE A 478 0.01 -2.03 21.20
C ILE A 478 0.44 -0.55 21.25
N THR A 479 0.39 0.14 20.10
CA THR A 479 0.76 1.56 20.00
C THR A 479 -0.16 2.44 20.85
N GLY A 480 -1.46 2.14 20.87
CA GLY A 480 -2.44 2.82 21.73
C GLY A 480 -2.16 2.64 23.22
N ILE A 481 -1.84 1.42 23.65
CA ILE A 481 -1.46 1.13 25.05
C ILE A 481 -0.16 1.88 25.42
N LEU A 482 0.86 1.83 24.56
CA LEU A 482 2.11 2.56 24.78
C LEU A 482 1.88 4.06 24.88
N ALA A 483 1.07 4.64 23.99
CA ALA A 483 0.71 6.05 24.04
C ALA A 483 -0.02 6.41 25.34
N ALA A 484 -0.98 5.59 25.78
CA ALA A 484 -1.70 5.81 27.02
C ALA A 484 -0.78 5.77 28.25
N ILE A 485 0.16 4.82 28.29
CA ILE A 485 1.18 4.73 29.36
C ILE A 485 2.08 5.98 29.34
N GLN A 486 2.54 6.39 28.16
CA GLN A 486 3.39 7.57 27.98
C GLN A 486 2.70 8.85 28.42
N PHE A 487 1.44 9.08 27.99
CA PHE A 487 0.67 10.25 28.42
C PHE A 487 0.47 10.30 29.95
N ARG A 488 0.21 9.14 30.56
CA ARG A 488 0.05 9.06 32.02
C ARG A 488 1.37 9.38 32.75
N ALA A 489 2.50 8.87 32.25
CA ALA A 489 3.82 9.17 32.79
C ALA A 489 4.19 10.66 32.65
N THR A 490 3.90 11.27 31.51
CA THR A 490 4.16 12.71 31.28
C THR A 490 3.34 13.59 32.20
N ARG A 491 2.05 13.27 32.42
CA ARG A 491 1.18 14.00 33.32
C ARG A 491 1.68 13.96 34.78
N ALA A 492 2.20 12.81 35.21
CA ALA A 492 2.80 12.67 36.54
C ALA A 492 4.06 13.54 36.71
N LEU A 493 4.77 13.88 35.63
CA LEU A 493 5.91 14.81 35.66
C LEU A 493 5.49 16.29 35.69
N GLU A 494 4.32 16.64 35.15
CA GLU A 494 3.74 17.99 35.21
C GLU A 494 3.20 18.30 36.62
N ASP A 495 2.66 17.29 37.32
CA ASP A 495 2.11 17.45 38.69
C ASP A 495 3.19 17.64 39.78
N ILE A 496 4.48 17.51 39.45
CA ILE A 496 5.61 17.67 40.38
C ILE A 496 6.12 19.15 40.42
N ASN A 497 5.63 19.99 39.51
CA ASN A 497 5.89 21.43 39.44
C ASN A 497 4.67 22.24 39.91
#